data_901cac3fd2336db329df36111fa2a956
#
_entry.id   901cac3fd2336db329df36111fa2a956
#
_cell.length_a   1.000
_cell.length_b   1.000
_cell.length_c   1.000
_cell.angle_alpha   90.00
_cell.angle_beta   90.00
_cell.angle_gamma   90.00
#
_symmetry.space_group_name_H-M   'P 1'
#
loop_
_entity.id
_entity.type
_entity.pdbx_description
1 polymer ?
#
loop_
_entity_poly.entity_id
_entity_poly.type
_entity_poly.pdbx_seq_one_letter_code
_entity_poly.pdbx_strand_id
1 'polypeptide(L)'
;MLFFLVFDTVNNIPLNTLTFQFKRKRFLLSEKNNKKKSIGYARAIDSENFYLDEQIKCLKDAGCHLIFAELLSIDTELKPEFNKALTALAKGDELVITKLDRAFSTRNECVKIINKLLNQDIQFRTLSGFFNSKNSQIISSIVFNIFYELDNLDNECLKERKKENV
;
A
#
# COMPACT_ATOMS: atom_id res chain seq x y z
N MET A 1 35.43 -39.84 4.11
CA MET A 1 35.20 -38.46 4.49
C MET A 1 34.38 -38.48 5.78
N LEU A 2 35.08 -38.37 6.94
CA LEU A 2 34.48 -38.50 8.28
C LEU A 2 33.79 -37.15 8.63
N PHE A 3 32.48 -37.20 8.82
CA PHE A 3 31.76 -36.10 9.48
C PHE A 3 31.98 -36.17 11.00
N PHE A 4 32.76 -35.28 11.55
CA PHE A 4 32.82 -35.07 12.99
C PHE A 4 31.52 -34.47 13.48
N LEU A 5 30.69 -35.26 14.14
CA LEU A 5 29.55 -34.78 14.93
C LEU A 5 30.07 -34.15 16.23
N VAL A 6 30.02 -32.86 16.33
CA VAL A 6 30.33 -32.15 17.59
C VAL A 6 29.04 -32.13 18.42
N PHE A 7 29.10 -32.75 19.62
CA PHE A 7 28.00 -32.79 20.58
C PHE A 7 28.25 -31.80 21.71
N ASP A 8 27.18 -31.16 22.16
CA ASP A 8 27.23 -30.31 23.35
C ASP A 8 27.26 -31.20 24.60
N THR A 9 28.19 -30.92 25.52
CA THR A 9 28.54 -31.77 26.66
C THR A 9 27.50 -31.86 27.77
N VAL A 10 26.40 -31.05 27.69
CA VAL A 10 25.37 -30.96 28.73
C VAL A 10 24.12 -31.76 28.42
N ASN A 11 23.71 -31.91 27.15
CA ASN A 11 22.44 -32.54 26.80
C ASN A 11 22.46 -33.53 25.65
N ASN A 12 23.62 -33.92 25.15
CA ASN A 12 23.78 -34.92 24.05
C ASN A 12 22.96 -34.63 22.78
N ILE A 13 22.68 -33.35 22.50
CA ILE A 13 21.92 -32.90 21.32
C ILE A 13 22.92 -32.36 20.29
N PRO A 14 22.92 -32.81 19.04
CA PRO A 14 23.83 -32.31 18.01
C PRO A 14 23.57 -30.82 17.73
N LEU A 15 24.61 -29.99 17.75
CA LEU A 15 24.59 -28.55 17.54
C LEU A 15 23.81 -28.10 16.28
N ASN A 16 23.80 -28.95 15.26
CA ASN A 16 23.02 -28.70 14.01
C ASN A 16 21.50 -28.71 14.23
N THR A 17 21.01 -29.48 15.20
CA THR A 17 19.57 -29.53 15.52
C THR A 17 19.16 -28.34 16.34
N LEU A 18 20.01 -27.86 17.24
CA LEU A 18 19.76 -26.65 18.03
C LEU A 18 19.70 -25.38 17.14
N THR A 19 20.66 -25.23 16.21
CA THR A 19 20.65 -24.11 15.26
C THR A 19 19.45 -24.13 14.32
N PHE A 20 19.02 -25.34 13.92
CA PHE A 20 17.81 -25.51 13.09
C PHE A 20 16.53 -25.18 13.87
N GLN A 21 16.44 -25.61 15.13
CA GLN A 21 15.31 -25.29 16.01
C GLN A 21 15.24 -23.80 16.34
N PHE A 22 16.37 -23.13 16.57
CA PHE A 22 16.43 -21.68 16.79
C PHE A 22 16.04 -20.90 15.53
N LYS A 23 16.50 -21.30 14.33
CA LYS A 23 16.09 -20.70 13.06
C LYS A 23 14.60 -20.90 12.80
N ARG A 24 14.06 -22.09 13.06
CA ARG A 24 12.63 -22.39 12.89
C ARG A 24 11.77 -21.62 13.88
N LYS A 25 12.19 -21.51 15.15
CA LYS A 25 11.49 -20.74 16.18
C LYS A 25 11.51 -19.23 15.86
N ARG A 26 12.65 -18.71 15.36
CA ARG A 26 12.77 -17.31 14.90
C ARG A 26 11.93 -17.04 13.65
N PHE A 27 11.87 -17.97 12.70
CA PHE A 27 11.01 -17.92 11.53
C PHE A 27 9.52 -17.94 11.94
N LEU A 28 9.11 -18.88 12.79
CA LEU A 28 7.73 -18.98 13.29
C LEU A 28 7.33 -17.78 14.18
N LEU A 29 8.26 -17.17 14.92
CA LEU A 29 8.01 -15.95 15.68
C LEU A 29 7.89 -14.72 14.76
N SER A 30 8.62 -14.68 13.64
CA SER A 30 8.46 -13.62 12.63
C SER A 30 7.12 -13.73 11.88
N GLU A 31 6.63 -14.94 11.62
CA GLU A 31 5.30 -15.14 11.04
C GLU A 31 4.14 -14.82 12.02
N LYS A 32 4.32 -15.10 13.32
CA LYS A 32 3.28 -14.83 14.33
C LYS A 32 3.01 -13.34 14.57
N ASN A 33 3.91 -12.43 14.18
CA ASN A 33 3.77 -10.99 14.43
C ASN A 33 3.40 -10.16 13.19
N ASN A 34 3.20 -10.79 12.03
CA ASN A 34 2.82 -10.08 10.81
C ASN A 34 1.30 -10.08 10.61
N LYS A 35 0.55 -9.56 11.60
CA LYS A 35 -0.87 -9.28 11.41
C LYS A 35 -0.96 -8.15 10.38
N LYS A 36 -1.45 -8.47 9.19
CA LYS A 36 -1.72 -7.49 8.13
C LYS A 36 -2.51 -6.32 8.70
N LYS A 37 -1.98 -5.12 8.51
CA LYS A 37 -2.63 -3.89 8.95
C LYS A 37 -3.41 -3.30 7.78
N SER A 38 -4.62 -2.83 8.06
CA SER A 38 -5.36 -1.97 7.13
C SER A 38 -5.21 -0.54 7.60
N ILE A 39 -4.56 0.28 6.78
CA ILE A 39 -4.31 1.70 7.03
C ILE A 39 -5.27 2.48 6.15
N GLY A 40 -6.08 3.33 6.78
CA GLY A 40 -7.02 4.21 6.12
C GLY A 40 -6.44 5.58 5.81
N TYR A 41 -6.88 6.19 4.71
CA TYR A 41 -6.61 7.58 4.43
C TYR A 41 -7.90 8.31 4.04
N ALA A 42 -8.12 9.47 4.66
CA ALA A 42 -9.26 10.34 4.43
C ALA A 42 -8.79 11.76 4.13
N ARG A 43 -9.48 12.44 3.21
CA ARG A 43 -9.20 13.83 2.86
C ARG A 43 -10.47 14.59 2.53
N ALA A 44 -10.58 15.81 3.05
CA ALA A 44 -11.59 16.77 2.65
C ALA A 44 -10.97 18.17 2.47
N ILE A 45 -11.71 19.08 1.83
CA ILE A 45 -11.39 20.49 1.77
C ILE A 45 -11.87 21.13 3.07
N ASP A 46 -11.20 22.17 3.53
CA ASP A 46 -11.40 22.81 4.85
C ASP A 46 -12.87 23.22 5.12
N SER A 47 -13.63 23.57 4.09
CA SER A 47 -15.06 23.86 4.18
C SER A 47 -15.97 22.61 4.34
N GLU A 48 -15.40 21.39 4.27
CA GLU A 48 -16.14 20.13 4.17
C GLU A 48 -15.84 19.16 5.34
N ASN A 49 -15.68 19.67 6.56
CA ASN A 49 -15.38 18.88 7.76
C ASN A 49 -16.32 17.68 7.94
N PHE A 50 -17.62 17.86 7.67
CA PHE A 50 -18.62 16.80 7.78
C PHE A 50 -18.28 15.59 6.90
N TYR A 51 -17.81 15.83 5.68
CA TYR A 51 -17.41 14.74 4.78
C TYR A 51 -16.15 14.01 5.23
N LEU A 52 -15.25 14.68 5.97
CA LEU A 52 -14.08 14.03 6.55
C LEU A 52 -14.48 13.02 7.63
N ASP A 53 -15.40 13.40 8.52
CA ASP A 53 -15.88 12.55 9.59
C ASP A 53 -16.62 11.32 9.05
N GLU A 54 -17.43 11.49 7.99
CA GLU A 54 -18.06 10.35 7.28
C GLU A 54 -17.02 9.40 6.70
N GLN A 55 -15.99 9.91 6.03
CA GLN A 55 -14.92 9.08 5.49
C GLN A 55 -14.20 8.30 6.60
N ILE A 56 -13.86 8.97 7.71
CA ILE A 56 -13.23 8.32 8.88
C ILE A 56 -14.11 7.22 9.44
N LYS A 57 -15.42 7.46 9.56
CA LYS A 57 -16.39 6.45 10.00
C LYS A 57 -16.39 5.24 9.06
N CYS A 58 -16.53 5.47 7.75
CA CYS A 58 -16.50 4.39 6.75
C CYS A 58 -15.21 3.56 6.81
N LEU A 59 -14.06 4.21 7.02
CA LEU A 59 -12.77 3.54 7.13
C LEU A 59 -12.67 2.70 8.42
N LYS A 60 -13.20 3.19 9.54
CA LYS A 60 -13.31 2.42 10.81
C LYS A 60 -14.19 1.19 10.62
N ASP A 61 -15.36 1.36 10.02
CA ASP A 61 -16.33 0.28 9.76
C ASP A 61 -15.73 -0.77 8.79
N ALA A 62 -14.85 -0.32 7.88
CA ALA A 62 -14.10 -1.20 6.97
C ALA A 62 -12.92 -1.94 7.64
N GLY A 63 -12.68 -1.72 8.92
CA GLY A 63 -11.66 -2.42 9.72
C GLY A 63 -10.27 -1.79 9.67
N CYS A 64 -10.14 -0.51 9.32
CA CYS A 64 -8.85 0.18 9.37
C CYS A 64 -8.39 0.36 10.82
N HIS A 65 -7.16 -0.11 11.11
CA HIS A 65 -6.57 -0.02 12.46
C HIS A 65 -5.93 1.34 12.75
N LEU A 66 -5.47 2.01 11.70
CA LEU A 66 -4.86 3.32 11.74
C LEU A 66 -5.43 4.15 10.60
N ILE A 67 -5.81 5.39 10.87
CA ILE A 67 -6.39 6.30 9.87
C ILE A 67 -5.61 7.60 9.91
N PHE A 68 -5.08 7.99 8.76
CA PHE A 68 -4.51 9.29 8.52
C PHE A 68 -5.56 10.17 7.86
N ALA A 69 -5.79 11.34 8.40
CA ALA A 69 -6.83 12.25 7.91
C ALA A 69 -6.28 13.66 7.81
N GLU A 70 -6.63 14.37 6.73
CA GLU A 70 -6.22 15.75 6.53
C GLU A 70 -7.31 16.60 5.92
N LEU A 71 -7.33 17.85 6.37
CA LEU A 71 -8.07 18.93 5.73
C LEU A 71 -7.10 19.73 4.89
N LEU A 72 -7.39 19.88 3.62
CA LEU A 72 -6.57 20.70 2.73
C LEU A 72 -7.23 22.06 2.51
N SER A 73 -6.42 23.10 2.64
CA SER A 73 -6.75 24.40 2.07
C SER A 73 -6.80 24.29 0.54
N ILE A 74 -7.67 25.09 -0.09
CA ILE A 74 -7.87 25.10 -1.55
C ILE A 74 -6.55 25.34 -2.30
N ASP A 75 -5.61 26.04 -1.68
CA ASP A 75 -4.33 26.44 -2.28
C ASP A 75 -3.18 25.45 -2.05
N THR A 76 -3.42 24.31 -1.37
CA THR A 76 -2.32 23.41 -0.99
C THR A 76 -2.46 22.04 -1.64
N GLU A 77 -1.52 21.72 -2.53
CA GLU A 77 -1.39 20.36 -3.11
C GLU A 77 -0.66 19.37 -2.18
N LEU A 78 -0.08 19.86 -1.08
CA LEU A 78 0.68 19.04 -0.16
C LEU A 78 -0.24 18.10 0.62
N LYS A 79 0.12 16.82 0.65
CA LYS A 79 -0.63 15.76 1.34
C LYS A 79 0.26 15.11 2.42
N PRO A 80 0.57 15.83 3.53
CA PRO A 80 1.48 15.32 4.55
C PRO A 80 0.97 14.06 5.22
N GLU A 81 -0.33 13.97 5.53
CA GLU A 81 -0.91 12.78 6.15
C GLU A 81 -0.96 11.58 5.19
N PHE A 82 -1.17 11.82 3.89
CA PHE A 82 -1.06 10.77 2.88
C PHE A 82 0.36 10.19 2.83
N ASN A 83 1.37 11.05 2.85
CA ASN A 83 2.76 10.61 2.87
C ASN A 83 3.11 9.81 4.14
N LYS A 84 2.56 10.22 5.30
CA LYS A 84 2.69 9.44 6.55
C LYS A 84 2.01 8.08 6.42
N ALA A 85 0.79 8.02 5.83
CA ALA A 85 0.11 6.77 5.57
C ALA A 85 0.95 5.83 4.69
N LEU A 86 1.50 6.34 3.58
CA LEU A 86 2.37 5.57 2.68
C LEU A 86 3.65 5.06 3.38
N THR A 87 4.21 5.87 4.28
CA THR A 87 5.44 5.49 5.03
C THR A 87 5.16 4.46 6.12
N ALA A 88 3.95 4.45 6.68
CA ALA A 88 3.54 3.51 7.72
C ALA A 88 3.22 2.10 7.19
N LEU A 89 3.03 1.95 5.88
CA LEU A 89 2.72 0.69 5.22
C LEU A 89 3.96 -0.20 5.10
N ALA A 90 3.80 -1.46 5.40
CA ALA A 90 4.79 -2.50 5.22
C ALA A 90 4.28 -3.58 4.27
N LYS A 91 5.18 -4.45 3.80
CA LYS A 91 4.84 -5.60 2.96
C LYS A 91 3.70 -6.44 3.57
N GLY A 92 2.67 -6.66 2.80
CA GLY A 92 1.48 -7.41 3.20
C GLY A 92 0.37 -6.56 3.83
N ASP A 93 0.63 -5.29 4.15
CA ASP A 93 -0.38 -4.35 4.62
C ASP A 93 -1.33 -3.91 3.50
N GLU A 94 -2.38 -3.19 3.87
CA GLU A 94 -3.39 -2.68 2.93
C GLU A 94 -3.61 -1.18 3.13
N LEU A 95 -3.54 -0.41 2.05
CA LEU A 95 -4.04 0.96 2.00
C LEU A 95 -5.51 0.96 1.61
N VAL A 96 -6.34 1.60 2.42
CA VAL A 96 -7.79 1.73 2.19
C VAL A 96 -8.16 3.19 2.07
N ILE A 97 -8.91 3.54 1.04
CA ILE A 97 -9.46 4.88 0.83
C ILE A 97 -10.95 4.78 0.50
N THR A 98 -11.70 5.84 0.67
CA THR A 98 -13.13 5.83 0.32
C THR A 98 -13.32 5.88 -1.19
N LYS A 99 -12.69 6.83 -1.88
CA LYS A 99 -12.71 7.03 -3.35
C LYS A 99 -11.34 7.45 -3.84
N LEU A 100 -11.04 7.22 -5.13
CA LEU A 100 -9.74 7.57 -5.72
C LEU A 100 -9.44 9.07 -5.65
N ASP A 101 -10.43 9.92 -5.88
CA ASP A 101 -10.30 11.38 -5.83
C ASP A 101 -9.96 11.93 -4.43
N ARG A 102 -10.15 11.13 -3.39
CA ARG A 102 -9.74 11.50 -2.02
C ARG A 102 -8.23 11.38 -1.81
N ALA A 103 -7.56 10.48 -2.49
CA ALA A 103 -6.11 10.28 -2.34
C ALA A 103 -5.29 10.92 -3.48
N PHE A 104 -5.82 10.93 -4.68
CA PHE A 104 -5.07 11.30 -5.88
C PHE A 104 -5.68 12.54 -6.56
N SER A 105 -4.82 13.46 -6.99
CA SER A 105 -5.21 14.67 -7.71
C SER A 105 -5.22 14.46 -9.22
N THR A 106 -4.39 13.52 -9.71
CA THR A 106 -4.28 13.20 -11.14
C THR A 106 -4.28 11.68 -11.37
N ARG A 107 -4.65 11.27 -12.59
CA ARG A 107 -4.56 9.86 -13.01
C ARG A 107 -3.12 9.33 -12.92
N ASN A 108 -2.16 10.12 -13.36
CA ASN A 108 -0.75 9.75 -13.35
C ASN A 108 -0.22 9.51 -11.93
N GLU A 109 -0.57 10.37 -10.98
CA GLU A 109 -0.26 10.17 -9.55
C GLU A 109 -0.85 8.86 -9.04
N CYS A 110 -2.13 8.62 -9.32
CA CYS A 110 -2.86 7.41 -8.94
C CYS A 110 -2.14 6.15 -9.43
N VAL A 111 -1.86 6.07 -10.73
CA VAL A 111 -1.20 4.92 -11.36
C VAL A 111 0.20 4.68 -10.78
N LYS A 112 1.02 5.74 -10.67
CA LYS A 112 2.38 5.63 -10.12
C LYS A 112 2.39 5.12 -8.68
N ILE A 113 1.54 5.66 -7.83
CA ILE A 113 1.50 5.28 -6.42
C ILE A 113 0.97 3.86 -6.26
N ILE A 114 -0.11 3.51 -6.95
CA ILE A 114 -0.68 2.16 -6.84
C ILE A 114 0.29 1.10 -7.37
N ASN A 115 0.93 1.34 -8.52
CA ASN A 115 1.97 0.43 -9.02
C ASN A 115 3.13 0.27 -8.02
N LYS A 116 3.56 1.36 -7.38
CA LYS A 116 4.58 1.30 -6.34
C LYS A 116 4.14 0.43 -5.16
N LEU A 117 2.90 0.59 -4.69
CA LEU A 117 2.35 -0.23 -3.59
C LEU A 117 2.30 -1.71 -3.96
N LEU A 118 1.78 -2.04 -5.15
CA LEU A 118 1.67 -3.42 -5.62
C LEU A 118 3.04 -4.08 -5.79
N ASN A 119 4.04 -3.36 -6.31
CA ASN A 119 5.41 -3.84 -6.43
C ASN A 119 6.10 -4.08 -5.07
N GLN A 120 5.60 -3.47 -4.00
CA GLN A 120 6.05 -3.68 -2.63
C GLN A 120 5.22 -4.74 -1.89
N ASP A 121 4.34 -5.48 -2.59
CA ASP A 121 3.39 -6.41 -1.99
C ASP A 121 2.43 -5.76 -0.98
N ILE A 122 2.13 -4.46 -1.15
CA ILE A 122 1.14 -3.72 -0.37
C ILE A 122 -0.19 -3.75 -1.14
N GLN A 123 -1.26 -4.13 -0.46
CA GLN A 123 -2.59 -4.17 -1.05
C GLN A 123 -3.21 -2.78 -1.11
N PHE A 124 -4.09 -2.56 -2.09
CA PHE A 124 -4.82 -1.31 -2.24
C PHE A 124 -6.32 -1.59 -2.44
N ARG A 125 -7.18 -0.83 -1.75
CA ARG A 125 -8.63 -0.99 -1.84
C ARG A 125 -9.36 0.35 -1.72
N THR A 126 -10.41 0.52 -2.55
CA THR A 126 -11.39 1.60 -2.39
C THR A 126 -12.68 1.06 -1.77
N LEU A 127 -13.35 1.84 -0.93
CA LEU A 127 -14.64 1.46 -0.34
C LEU A 127 -15.78 1.66 -1.32
N SER A 128 -15.75 2.74 -2.10
CA SER A 128 -16.69 2.98 -3.19
C SER A 128 -15.99 2.70 -4.51
N GLY A 129 -16.45 1.67 -5.23
CA GLY A 129 -15.93 1.31 -6.54
C GLY A 129 -15.43 -0.12 -6.63
N PHE A 130 -15.00 -0.50 -7.82
CA PHE A 130 -14.62 -1.89 -8.15
C PHE A 130 -13.18 -2.25 -7.77
N PHE A 131 -12.44 -1.31 -7.14
CA PHE A 131 -11.01 -1.48 -6.96
C PHE A 131 -10.69 -2.19 -5.64
N ASN A 132 -10.35 -3.48 -5.77
CA ASN A 132 -9.82 -4.27 -4.67
C ASN A 132 -8.72 -5.18 -5.20
N SER A 133 -7.48 -4.87 -4.86
CA SER A 133 -6.30 -5.63 -5.32
C SER A 133 -6.27 -7.09 -4.80
N LYS A 134 -7.04 -7.42 -3.77
CA LYS A 134 -7.15 -8.79 -3.27
C LYS A 134 -7.90 -9.72 -4.23
N ASN A 135 -8.86 -9.18 -4.98
CA ASN A 135 -9.74 -10.00 -5.80
C ASN A 135 -9.12 -10.44 -7.13
N SER A 136 -8.12 -9.72 -7.62
CA SER A 136 -7.35 -10.10 -8.80
C SER A 136 -6.14 -9.18 -9.00
N GLN A 137 -4.98 -9.59 -8.54
CA GLN A 137 -3.72 -8.87 -8.82
C GLN A 137 -3.48 -8.70 -10.32
N ILE A 138 -3.84 -9.71 -11.11
CA ILE A 138 -3.65 -9.72 -12.58
C ILE A 138 -4.57 -8.68 -13.23
N ILE A 139 -5.86 -8.65 -12.87
CA ILE A 139 -6.81 -7.69 -13.44
C ILE A 139 -6.44 -6.27 -13.02
N SER A 140 -6.03 -6.08 -11.79
CA SER A 140 -5.59 -4.77 -11.29
C SER A 140 -4.38 -4.24 -12.06
N SER A 141 -3.36 -5.06 -12.29
CA SER A 141 -2.17 -4.66 -13.05
C SER A 141 -2.49 -4.37 -14.52
N ILE A 142 -3.36 -5.15 -15.16
CA ILE A 142 -3.78 -4.92 -16.54
C ILE A 142 -4.54 -3.59 -16.66
N VAL A 143 -5.51 -3.36 -15.78
CA VAL A 143 -6.29 -2.11 -15.78
C VAL A 143 -5.39 -0.90 -15.55
N PHE A 144 -4.41 -0.99 -14.64
CA PHE A 144 -3.45 0.09 -14.42
C PHE A 144 -2.52 0.32 -15.60
N ASN A 145 -2.04 -0.73 -16.24
CA ASN A 145 -1.22 -0.58 -17.44
C ASN A 145 -2.00 0.10 -18.57
N ILE A 146 -3.27 -0.25 -18.76
CA ILE A 146 -4.14 0.42 -19.74
C ILE A 146 -4.29 1.91 -19.39
N PHE A 147 -4.57 2.24 -18.13
CA PHE A 147 -4.67 3.64 -17.72
C PHE A 147 -3.35 4.40 -17.88
N TYR A 148 -2.22 3.77 -17.63
CA TYR A 148 -0.90 4.36 -17.82
C TYR A 148 -0.63 4.66 -19.30
N GLU A 149 -0.93 3.74 -20.21
CA GLU A 149 -0.78 3.94 -21.65
C GLU A 149 -1.71 5.02 -22.18
N LEU A 150 -2.97 5.07 -21.71
CA LEU A 150 -3.90 6.14 -22.08
C LEU A 150 -3.43 7.53 -21.61
N ASP A 151 -2.84 7.64 -20.42
CA ASP A 151 -2.29 8.89 -19.92
C ASP A 151 -1.07 9.35 -20.73
N ASN A 152 -0.23 8.42 -21.17
CA ASN A 152 0.90 8.68 -22.06
C ASN A 152 0.41 9.20 -23.42
N LEU A 153 -0.60 8.57 -24.02
CA LEU A 153 -1.21 9.03 -25.28
C LEU A 153 -1.76 10.45 -25.17
N ASP A 154 -2.53 10.74 -24.11
CA ASP A 154 -3.07 12.08 -23.88
C ASP A 154 -1.97 13.13 -23.78
N ASN A 155 -0.87 12.81 -23.09
CA ASN A 155 0.29 13.70 -22.93
C ASN A 155 1.06 13.91 -24.25
N GLU A 156 1.21 12.89 -25.09
CA GLU A 156 1.84 13.01 -26.41
C GLU A 156 1.00 13.85 -27.36
N CYS A 157 -0.30 13.60 -27.44
CA CYS A 157 -1.23 14.41 -28.25
C CYS A 157 -1.21 15.89 -27.83
N LEU A 158 -1.12 16.17 -26.53
CA LEU A 158 -1.03 17.56 -26.03
C LEU A 158 0.30 18.22 -26.42
N LYS A 159 1.41 17.48 -26.44
CA LYS A 159 2.71 17.99 -26.88
C LYS A 159 2.74 18.30 -28.39
N GLU A 160 2.11 17.45 -29.19
CA GLU A 160 2.01 17.64 -30.64
C GLU A 160 1.18 18.88 -30.98
N ARG A 161 0.00 19.05 -30.36
CA ARG A 161 -0.86 20.23 -30.54
C ARG A 161 -0.17 21.55 -30.15
N LYS A 162 0.70 21.52 -29.13
CA LYS A 162 1.49 22.70 -28.74
C LYS A 162 2.58 23.05 -29.76
N LYS A 163 3.10 22.09 -30.51
CA LYS A 163 4.11 22.31 -31.55
C LYS A 163 3.48 22.87 -32.85
N GLU A 164 2.23 22.51 -33.14
CA GLU A 164 1.50 22.99 -34.33
C GLU A 164 1.02 24.46 -34.17
N ASN A 165 0.96 24.97 -32.94
CA ASN A 165 0.47 26.33 -32.64
C ASN A 165 1.62 27.34 -32.41
N VAL A 166 2.86 26.99 -32.75
CA VAL A 166 4.05 27.89 -32.78
C VAL A 166 4.52 28.07 -34.20
#